data_de66e661af7d87668b6e1198e396f383
#
_entry.id   de66e661af7d87668b6e1198e396f383
#
_cell.length_a   1.000
_cell.length_b   1.000
_cell.length_c   1.000
_cell.angle_alpha   90.00
_cell.angle_beta   90.00
_cell.angle_gamma   90.00
#
_symmetry.space_group_name_H-M   'P 1'
#
loop_
_entity.id
_entity.type
_entity.pdbx_description
1 polymer ?
#
loop_
_entity_poly.entity_id
_entity_poly.type
_entity_poly.pdbx_seq_one_letter_code
_entity_poly.pdbx_strand_id
1 'polypeptide(L)'
;DWDDRRTCVLFGDGAGAVALEACPAEEDGPVAFRMRSDGSRNSCLTLAQVDRHQPLLGGLSAQVGGFSPIQMNGQEVYKFAVREVPAVLAELLQSSGLTADQLDWLLLHQANQRILDAVAERFAMPHERVLSNLASYGNTSAATIPLMLDEAVRDGRIRSGHLIASSGFGAG
;
A
#
# COMPACT_ATOMS: atom_id res chain seq x y z
N ASP A 1 18.09 -4.68 4.43
CA ASP A 1 19.11 -5.00 5.45
C ASP A 1 18.80 -6.37 6.04
N TRP A 2 19.62 -7.36 5.76
CA TRP A 2 19.43 -8.73 6.24
C TRP A 2 19.75 -8.90 7.74
N ASP A 3 20.43 -7.93 8.33
CA ASP A 3 20.77 -7.92 9.76
C ASP A 3 19.63 -7.37 10.63
N ASP A 4 18.69 -6.60 10.05
CA ASP A 4 17.49 -6.14 10.76
C ASP A 4 16.31 -7.08 10.55
N ARG A 5 16.14 -8.02 11.46
CA ARG A 5 15.06 -9.03 11.46
C ARG A 5 13.66 -8.43 11.59
N ARG A 6 13.53 -7.15 11.94
CA ARG A 6 12.24 -6.47 12.03
C ARG A 6 11.72 -6.04 10.65
N THR A 7 12.61 -5.96 9.67
CA THR A 7 12.30 -5.52 8.30
C THR A 7 12.53 -6.62 7.27
N CYS A 8 13.63 -7.37 7.35
CA CYS A 8 14.00 -8.35 6.32
C CYS A 8 12.99 -9.50 6.15
N VAL A 9 12.21 -9.81 7.19
CA VAL A 9 11.19 -10.87 7.15
C VAL A 9 9.81 -10.39 6.66
N LEU A 10 9.65 -9.08 6.45
CA LEU A 10 8.36 -8.49 6.08
C LEU A 10 8.27 -8.15 4.60
N PHE A 11 9.36 -7.62 4.04
CA PHE A 11 9.37 -7.08 2.68
C PHE A 11 9.68 -8.16 1.65
N GLY A 12 8.92 -8.14 0.57
CA GLY A 12 9.16 -8.93 -0.63
C GLY A 12 9.51 -8.01 -1.81
N ASP A 13 10.08 -8.60 -2.85
CA ASP A 13 10.36 -7.91 -4.10
C ASP A 13 9.16 -8.04 -5.05
N GLY A 14 8.83 -6.96 -5.74
CA GLY A 14 7.73 -6.96 -6.70
C GLY A 14 7.68 -5.67 -7.49
N ALA A 15 7.06 -5.74 -8.65
CA ALA A 15 6.74 -4.60 -9.48
C ALA A 15 5.32 -4.71 -10.01
N GLY A 16 4.66 -3.59 -10.18
CA GLY A 16 3.32 -3.52 -10.77
C GLY A 16 3.16 -2.24 -11.57
N ALA A 17 2.33 -2.29 -12.59
CA ALA A 17 2.00 -1.17 -13.44
C ALA A 17 0.51 -1.14 -13.74
N VAL A 18 -0.05 0.06 -13.84
CA VAL A 18 -1.45 0.30 -14.22
C VAL A 18 -1.45 1.29 -15.37
N ALA A 19 -2.11 0.93 -16.45
CA ALA A 19 -2.38 1.84 -17.55
C ALA A 19 -3.71 2.56 -17.31
N LEU A 20 -3.70 3.90 -17.44
CA LEU A 20 -4.88 4.72 -17.34
C LEU A 20 -5.15 5.35 -18.72
N GLU A 21 -6.41 5.30 -19.15
CA GLU A 21 -6.87 5.97 -20.37
C GLU A 21 -8.13 6.79 -20.07
N ALA A 22 -8.38 7.78 -20.91
CA ALA A 22 -9.61 8.54 -20.83
C ALA A 22 -10.78 7.70 -21.37
N CYS A 23 -11.87 7.66 -20.63
CA CYS A 23 -13.10 6.99 -21.03
C CYS A 23 -14.30 7.94 -20.90
N PRO A 24 -15.42 7.66 -21.58
CA PRO A 24 -16.68 8.36 -21.35
C PRO A 24 -17.10 8.35 -19.88
N ALA A 25 -17.74 9.40 -19.40
CA ALA A 25 -18.12 9.55 -17.99
C ALA A 25 -19.13 8.49 -17.50
N GLU A 26 -19.81 7.84 -18.42
CA GLU A 26 -20.79 6.78 -18.14
C GLU A 26 -20.14 5.39 -18.01
N GLU A 27 -18.85 5.28 -18.33
CA GLU A 27 -18.09 4.04 -18.18
C GLU A 27 -17.49 3.91 -16.78
N ASP A 28 -17.11 2.68 -16.41
CA ASP A 28 -16.48 2.36 -15.15
C ASP A 28 -15.15 3.12 -14.98
N GLY A 29 -14.88 3.58 -13.75
CA GLY A 29 -13.65 4.31 -13.45
C GLY A 29 -13.55 4.71 -11.98
N PRO A 30 -12.58 5.55 -11.61
CA PRO A 30 -12.47 6.06 -10.24
C PRO A 30 -13.68 6.92 -9.87
N VAL A 31 -14.49 6.45 -8.91
CA VAL A 31 -15.68 7.15 -8.42
C VAL A 31 -15.30 8.35 -7.57
N ALA A 32 -14.34 8.17 -6.67
CA ALA A 32 -13.85 9.22 -5.79
C ALA A 32 -12.45 8.86 -5.24
N PHE A 33 -11.75 9.87 -4.71
CA PHE A 33 -10.49 9.66 -4.01
C PHE A 33 -10.34 10.59 -2.82
N ARG A 34 -9.50 10.19 -1.86
CA ARG A 34 -9.12 10.98 -0.71
C ARG A 34 -7.64 10.77 -0.39
N MET A 35 -6.93 11.85 -0.12
CA MET A 35 -5.53 11.81 0.28
C MET A 35 -5.35 12.54 1.62
N ARG A 36 -4.43 12.05 2.44
CA ARG A 36 -3.99 12.67 3.70
C ARG A 36 -2.49 12.55 3.84
N SER A 37 -1.88 13.47 4.54
CA SER A 37 -0.47 13.46 4.90
C SER A 37 -0.28 13.97 6.31
N ASP A 38 0.60 13.32 7.08
CA ASP A 38 1.01 13.74 8.42
C ASP A 38 2.53 13.69 8.54
N GLY A 39 3.19 14.78 8.17
CA GLY A 39 4.65 14.90 8.24
C GLY A 39 5.23 14.86 9.66
N SER A 40 4.41 15.01 10.71
CA SER A 40 4.89 14.93 12.09
C SER A 40 5.37 13.52 12.47
N ARG A 41 5.03 12.51 11.69
CA ARG A 41 5.36 11.09 11.89
C ARG A 41 6.44 10.58 10.95
N ASN A 42 7.14 11.44 10.25
CA ASN A 42 8.15 11.06 9.25
C ASN A 42 9.23 10.11 9.79
N SER A 43 9.53 10.16 11.09
CA SER A 43 10.53 9.28 11.72
C SER A 43 10.05 7.84 11.93
N CYS A 44 8.75 7.55 11.75
CA CYS A 44 8.21 6.20 11.96
C CYS A 44 8.55 5.22 10.84
N LEU A 45 8.77 5.73 9.63
CA LEU A 45 9.15 4.94 8.45
C LEU A 45 10.01 5.81 7.54
N THR A 46 11.28 5.46 7.39
CA THR A 46 12.23 6.28 6.62
C THR A 46 13.08 5.44 5.69
N LEU A 47 13.43 6.04 4.55
CA LEU A 47 14.41 5.58 3.60
C LEU A 47 15.29 6.79 3.25
N ALA A 48 16.28 7.06 4.11
CA ALA A 48 17.10 8.25 3.98
C ALA A 48 18.05 8.13 2.78
N GLN A 49 18.14 9.20 2.01
CA GLN A 49 19.20 9.34 1.01
C GLN A 49 20.53 9.53 1.72
N VAL A 50 21.54 8.83 1.26
CA VAL A 50 22.91 8.90 1.78
C VAL A 50 23.89 9.12 0.65
N ASP A 51 24.91 9.94 0.90
CA ASP A 51 26.02 10.10 -0.01
C ASP A 51 27.01 8.95 0.19
N ARG A 52 27.42 8.35 -0.90
CA ARG A 52 28.43 7.29 -0.92
C ARG A 52 29.60 7.76 -1.79
N HIS A 53 30.82 7.54 -1.31
CA HIS A 53 32.02 7.70 -2.11
C HIS A 53 32.37 6.37 -2.75
N GLN A 54 32.36 6.33 -4.08
CA GLN A 54 32.78 5.17 -4.85
C GLN A 54 34.19 5.40 -5.37
N PRO A 55 35.17 4.59 -4.98
CA PRO A 55 36.52 4.71 -5.50
C PRO A 55 36.53 4.39 -7.00
N LEU A 56 37.24 5.22 -7.76
CA LEU A 56 37.50 5.06 -9.17
C LEU A 56 38.99 4.72 -9.38
N LEU A 57 39.35 4.36 -10.63
CA LEU A 57 40.72 4.13 -10.99
C LEU A 57 41.56 5.41 -10.83
N GLY A 58 42.86 5.25 -10.45
CA GLY A 58 43.79 6.37 -10.35
C GLY A 58 43.66 7.23 -9.10
N GLY A 59 43.06 6.73 -8.03
CA GLY A 59 42.92 7.45 -6.76
C GLY A 59 41.81 8.51 -6.73
N LEU A 60 41.01 8.56 -7.79
CA LEU A 60 39.82 9.39 -7.86
C LEU A 60 38.65 8.71 -7.16
N SER A 61 37.69 9.48 -6.63
CA SER A 61 36.41 8.99 -6.13
C SER A 61 35.26 9.79 -6.74
N ALA A 62 34.15 9.12 -7.00
CA ALA A 62 32.90 9.77 -7.35
C ALA A 62 31.98 9.78 -6.13
N GLN A 63 31.27 10.88 -5.95
CA GLN A 63 30.15 10.92 -5.03
C GLN A 63 28.91 10.36 -5.74
N VAL A 64 28.40 9.27 -5.22
CA VAL A 64 27.19 8.63 -5.75
C VAL A 64 26.10 8.63 -4.69
N GLY A 65 24.91 9.04 -5.09
CA GLY A 65 23.75 8.94 -4.23
C GLY A 65 23.39 7.47 -3.95
N GLY A 66 22.85 7.21 -2.78
CA GLY A 66 22.33 5.92 -2.40
C GLY A 66 21.23 6.07 -1.35
N PHE A 67 20.66 4.97 -0.92
CA PHE A 67 19.70 4.96 0.18
C PHE A 67 20.23 4.12 1.34
N SER A 68 19.93 4.55 2.57
CA SER A 68 20.09 3.69 3.74
C SER A 68 19.04 2.56 3.69
N PRO A 69 19.25 1.45 4.40
CA PRO A 69 18.18 0.49 4.59
C PRO A 69 16.93 1.13 5.20
N ILE A 70 15.76 0.59 4.86
CA ILE A 70 14.48 1.02 5.45
C ILE A 70 14.56 0.89 6.98
N GLN A 71 14.21 1.98 7.66
CA GLN A 71 14.05 2.01 9.11
C GLN A 71 12.57 2.17 9.44
N MET A 72 12.03 1.28 10.29
CA MET A 72 10.62 1.26 10.61
C MET A 72 10.36 1.03 12.09
N ASN A 73 9.56 1.88 12.70
CA ASN A 73 8.90 1.60 13.97
C ASN A 73 7.58 0.89 13.69
N GLY A 74 7.60 -0.43 13.63
CA GLY A 74 6.45 -1.24 13.24
C GLY A 74 5.22 -1.05 14.13
N GLN A 75 5.40 -0.74 15.43
CA GLN A 75 4.29 -0.49 16.35
C GLN A 75 3.57 0.84 16.02
N GLU A 76 4.33 1.89 15.74
CA GLU A 76 3.74 3.19 15.39
C GLU A 76 3.08 3.15 14.01
N VAL A 77 3.71 2.47 13.05
CA VAL A 77 3.11 2.23 11.72
C VAL A 77 1.81 1.43 11.84
N TYR A 78 1.78 0.38 12.66
CA TYR A 78 0.55 -0.39 12.91
C TYR A 78 -0.56 0.48 13.52
N LYS A 79 -0.27 1.21 14.59
CA LYS A 79 -1.24 2.11 15.25
C LYS A 79 -1.79 3.16 14.29
N PHE A 80 -0.91 3.71 13.46
CA PHE A 80 -1.30 4.65 12.42
C PHE A 80 -2.25 3.99 11.41
N ALA A 81 -1.87 2.84 10.84
CA ALA A 81 -2.63 2.19 9.79
C ALA A 81 -4.04 1.78 10.25
N VAL A 82 -4.17 1.15 11.42
CA VAL A 82 -5.47 0.70 11.95
C VAL A 82 -6.40 1.83 12.37
N ARG A 83 -5.87 3.05 12.52
CA ARG A 83 -6.66 4.24 12.81
C ARG A 83 -7.00 5.03 11.55
N GLU A 84 -5.99 5.35 10.74
CA GLU A 84 -6.15 6.28 9.62
C GLU A 84 -6.78 5.63 8.38
N VAL A 85 -6.43 4.38 8.08
CA VAL A 85 -7.01 3.70 6.90
C VAL A 85 -8.54 3.60 7.00
N PRO A 86 -9.12 3.10 8.10
CA PRO A 86 -10.59 3.11 8.24
C PRO A 86 -11.18 4.52 8.22
N ALA A 87 -10.52 5.50 8.83
CA ALA A 87 -11.04 6.87 8.88
C ALA A 87 -11.10 7.50 7.49
N VAL A 88 -10.04 7.34 6.68
CA VAL A 88 -10.00 7.85 5.30
C VAL A 88 -11.02 7.16 4.42
N LEU A 89 -11.16 5.83 4.54
CA LEU A 89 -12.16 5.07 3.79
C LEU A 89 -13.59 5.46 4.17
N ALA A 90 -13.87 5.66 5.46
CA ALA A 90 -15.18 6.09 5.91
C ALA A 90 -15.55 7.49 5.37
N GLU A 91 -14.60 8.43 5.38
CA GLU A 91 -14.82 9.75 4.77
C GLU A 91 -15.00 9.68 3.26
N LEU A 92 -14.25 8.81 2.59
CA LEU A 92 -14.40 8.60 1.16
C LEU A 92 -15.81 8.10 0.82
N LEU A 93 -16.27 7.06 1.48
CA LEU A 93 -17.62 6.51 1.30
C LEU A 93 -18.69 7.55 1.61
N GLN A 94 -18.59 8.25 2.73
CA GLN A 94 -19.54 9.30 3.11
C GLN A 94 -19.61 10.40 2.04
N SER A 95 -18.46 10.88 1.55
CA SER A 95 -18.41 11.95 0.53
C SER A 95 -18.92 11.51 -0.85
N SER A 96 -18.91 10.21 -1.11
CA SER A 96 -19.41 9.62 -2.37
C SER A 96 -20.87 9.17 -2.28
N GLY A 97 -21.52 9.30 -1.11
CA GLY A 97 -22.85 8.77 -0.88
C GLY A 97 -22.94 7.24 -0.89
N LEU A 98 -21.81 6.57 -0.69
CA LEU A 98 -21.70 5.12 -0.67
C LEU A 98 -21.60 4.59 0.75
N THR A 99 -21.95 3.32 0.91
CA THR A 99 -21.86 2.59 2.19
C THR A 99 -20.97 1.35 2.04
N ALA A 100 -20.45 0.84 3.15
CA ALA A 100 -19.52 -0.29 3.13
C ALA A 100 -20.14 -1.60 2.60
N ASP A 101 -21.44 -1.79 2.79
CA ASP A 101 -22.17 -2.96 2.31
C ASP A 101 -22.32 -3.00 0.78
N GLN A 102 -22.20 -1.84 0.12
CA GLN A 102 -22.19 -1.73 -1.35
C GLN A 102 -20.86 -2.14 -1.98
N LEU A 103 -19.79 -2.23 -1.19
CA LEU A 103 -18.48 -2.65 -1.69
C LEU A 103 -18.47 -4.14 -1.99
N ASP A 104 -18.02 -4.52 -3.17
CA ASP A 104 -17.74 -5.92 -3.51
C ASP A 104 -16.41 -6.37 -2.89
N TRP A 105 -15.40 -5.51 -2.95
CA TRP A 105 -14.05 -5.83 -2.52
C TRP A 105 -13.37 -4.69 -1.75
N LEU A 106 -12.54 -5.09 -0.78
CA LEU A 106 -11.60 -4.22 -0.10
C LEU A 106 -10.17 -4.62 -0.52
N LEU A 107 -9.48 -3.69 -1.19
CA LEU A 107 -8.12 -3.85 -1.70
C LEU A 107 -7.18 -2.92 -0.97
N LEU A 108 -6.51 -3.42 0.06
CA LEU A 108 -5.60 -2.63 0.88
C LEU A 108 -4.14 -2.89 0.51
N HIS A 109 -3.28 -1.93 0.82
CA HIS A 109 -1.85 -2.17 0.85
C HIS A 109 -1.51 -3.39 1.71
N GLN A 110 -0.81 -4.36 1.14
CA GLN A 110 -0.47 -5.64 1.76
C GLN A 110 0.72 -5.47 2.73
N ALA A 111 0.54 -4.69 3.79
CA ALA A 111 1.61 -4.42 4.75
C ALA A 111 1.77 -5.54 5.78
N ASN A 112 0.63 -6.04 6.31
CA ASN A 112 0.59 -6.98 7.42
C ASN A 112 -0.85 -7.51 7.57
N GLN A 113 -1.01 -8.82 7.75
CA GLN A 113 -2.34 -9.45 7.88
C GLN A 113 -3.17 -8.84 9.02
N ARG A 114 -2.56 -8.52 10.15
CA ARG A 114 -3.26 -7.92 11.29
C ARG A 114 -3.86 -6.55 10.98
N ILE A 115 -3.26 -5.79 10.04
CA ILE A 115 -3.83 -4.52 9.58
C ILE A 115 -5.05 -4.79 8.70
N LEU A 116 -4.96 -5.74 7.77
CA LEU A 116 -6.08 -6.12 6.92
C LEU A 116 -7.28 -6.56 7.76
N ASP A 117 -7.05 -7.42 8.74
CA ASP A 117 -8.08 -7.93 9.65
C ASP A 117 -8.73 -6.80 10.47
N ALA A 118 -7.92 -5.90 11.04
CA ALA A 118 -8.42 -4.79 11.85
C ALA A 118 -9.24 -3.77 11.03
N VAL A 119 -8.87 -3.55 9.77
CA VAL A 119 -9.66 -2.68 8.87
C VAL A 119 -10.96 -3.37 8.47
N ALA A 120 -10.91 -4.65 8.12
CA ALA A 120 -12.09 -5.45 7.78
C ALA A 120 -13.12 -5.45 8.92
N GLU A 121 -12.67 -5.72 10.15
CA GLU A 121 -13.51 -5.70 11.34
C GLU A 121 -14.19 -4.33 11.53
N ARG A 122 -13.45 -3.25 11.35
CA ARG A 122 -13.97 -1.89 11.52
C ARG A 122 -15.04 -1.50 10.50
N PHE A 123 -14.99 -2.09 9.31
CA PHE A 123 -15.99 -1.92 8.26
C PHE A 123 -17.10 -2.98 8.30
N ALA A 124 -17.08 -3.89 9.27
CA ALA A 124 -17.93 -5.08 9.28
C ALA A 124 -17.90 -5.84 7.94
N MET A 125 -16.74 -5.78 7.25
CA MET A 125 -16.53 -6.43 5.97
C MET A 125 -16.20 -7.90 6.19
N PRO A 126 -16.89 -8.83 5.53
CA PRO A 126 -16.54 -10.25 5.55
C PRO A 126 -15.09 -10.46 5.05
N HIS A 127 -14.33 -11.32 5.74
CA HIS A 127 -12.93 -11.57 5.39
C HIS A 127 -12.72 -12.05 3.95
N GLU A 128 -13.68 -12.79 3.41
CA GLU A 128 -13.70 -13.27 2.02
C GLU A 128 -13.82 -12.16 0.99
N ARG A 129 -14.23 -10.96 1.38
CA ARG A 129 -14.25 -9.75 0.55
C ARG A 129 -13.01 -8.86 0.72
N VAL A 130 -12.08 -9.26 1.56
CA VAL A 130 -10.79 -8.57 1.73
C VAL A 130 -9.74 -9.29 0.91
N LEU A 131 -9.27 -8.63 -0.15
CA LEU A 131 -8.27 -9.23 -1.03
C LEU A 131 -6.90 -9.30 -0.32
N SER A 132 -6.28 -10.47 -0.34
CA SER A 132 -4.94 -10.67 0.21
C SER A 132 -4.15 -11.70 -0.58
N ASN A 133 -2.90 -11.36 -0.86
CA ASN A 133 -1.87 -12.26 -1.39
C ASN A 133 -0.57 -12.17 -0.56
N LEU A 134 -0.68 -11.61 0.63
CA LEU A 134 0.42 -11.37 1.56
C LEU A 134 1.21 -12.63 1.91
N ALA A 135 0.52 -13.76 2.03
CA ALA A 135 1.16 -15.06 2.33
C ALA A 135 2.11 -15.53 1.22
N SER A 136 1.87 -15.11 -0.02
CA SER A 136 2.68 -15.50 -1.17
C SER A 136 3.83 -14.54 -1.46
N TYR A 137 3.62 -13.23 -1.27
CA TYR A 137 4.56 -12.20 -1.71
C TYR A 137 5.13 -11.32 -0.60
N GLY A 138 4.53 -11.35 0.60
CA GLY A 138 4.89 -10.42 1.65
C GLY A 138 4.49 -8.97 1.32
N ASN A 139 5.16 -8.02 1.97
CA ASN A 139 4.97 -6.60 1.69
C ASN A 139 5.88 -6.17 0.54
N THR A 140 5.33 -6.07 -0.66
CA THR A 140 6.02 -5.60 -1.87
C THR A 140 5.93 -4.08 -2.06
N SER A 141 5.79 -3.31 -0.96
CA SER A 141 5.74 -1.84 -0.98
C SER A 141 4.66 -1.29 -1.93
N ALA A 142 4.99 -0.38 -2.84
CA ALA A 142 4.04 0.22 -3.77
C ALA A 142 3.41 -0.79 -4.75
N ALA A 143 4.08 -1.91 -5.00
CA ALA A 143 3.58 -2.95 -5.91
C ALA A 143 2.45 -3.80 -5.30
N THR A 144 2.17 -3.74 -4.00
CA THR A 144 1.18 -4.60 -3.34
C THR A 144 -0.22 -4.47 -3.94
N ILE A 145 -0.67 -3.24 -4.18
CA ILE A 145 -2.01 -2.99 -4.73
C ILE A 145 -2.12 -3.45 -6.19
N PRO A 146 -1.24 -3.03 -7.12
CA PRO A 146 -1.35 -3.46 -8.51
C PRO A 146 -1.14 -4.97 -8.69
N LEU A 147 -0.28 -5.62 -7.91
CA LEU A 147 -0.13 -7.08 -7.95
C LEU A 147 -1.39 -7.80 -7.50
N MET A 148 -1.98 -7.38 -6.37
CA MET A 148 -3.21 -7.99 -5.88
C MET A 148 -4.39 -7.74 -6.83
N LEU A 149 -4.46 -6.55 -7.43
CA LEU A 149 -5.48 -6.21 -8.41
C LEU A 149 -5.38 -7.11 -9.65
N ASP A 150 -4.19 -7.21 -10.24
CA ASP A 150 -3.93 -8.06 -11.43
C ASP A 150 -4.30 -9.52 -11.15
N GLU A 151 -3.87 -10.04 -10.01
CA GLU A 151 -4.16 -11.42 -9.60
C GLU A 151 -5.67 -11.65 -9.44
N ALA A 152 -6.38 -10.76 -8.75
CA ALA A 152 -7.81 -10.89 -8.52
C ALA A 152 -8.67 -10.73 -9.80
N VAL A 153 -8.18 -9.96 -10.77
CA VAL A 153 -8.81 -9.86 -12.09
C VAL A 153 -8.58 -11.14 -12.90
N ARG A 154 -7.35 -11.65 -12.92
CA ARG A 154 -7.00 -12.87 -13.69
C ARG A 154 -7.69 -14.12 -13.18
N ASP A 155 -7.87 -14.26 -11.87
CA ASP A 155 -8.55 -15.42 -11.27
C ASP A 155 -10.07 -15.25 -11.22
N GLY A 156 -10.60 -14.12 -11.69
CA GLY A 156 -12.02 -13.86 -11.84
C GLY A 156 -12.74 -13.46 -10.56
N ARG A 157 -12.03 -13.18 -9.46
CA ARG A 157 -12.63 -12.57 -8.26
C ARG A 157 -13.16 -11.18 -8.58
N ILE A 158 -12.33 -10.31 -9.17
CA ILE A 158 -12.76 -8.99 -9.63
C ILE A 158 -13.29 -9.08 -11.06
N ARG A 159 -14.45 -8.48 -11.30
CA ARG A 159 -15.12 -8.42 -12.61
C ARG A 159 -15.63 -7.01 -12.89
N SER A 160 -15.95 -6.72 -14.16
CA SER A 160 -16.59 -5.47 -14.52
C SER A 160 -17.87 -5.24 -13.71
N GLY A 161 -18.07 -4.01 -13.27
CA GLY A 161 -19.18 -3.60 -12.42
C GLY A 161 -18.97 -3.79 -10.91
N HIS A 162 -17.87 -4.44 -10.48
CA HIS A 162 -17.57 -4.53 -9.06
C HIS A 162 -17.10 -3.19 -8.49
N LEU A 163 -17.62 -2.83 -7.35
CA LEU A 163 -17.22 -1.65 -6.58
C LEU A 163 -16.10 -2.01 -5.60
N ILE A 164 -14.94 -1.38 -5.77
CA ILE A 164 -13.74 -1.68 -5.00
C ILE A 164 -13.34 -0.44 -4.21
N ALA A 165 -13.17 -0.58 -2.90
CA ALA A 165 -12.48 0.42 -2.10
C ALA A 165 -11.01 0.02 -1.95
N SER A 166 -10.12 0.92 -2.36
CA SER A 166 -8.67 0.70 -2.24
C SER A 166 -8.02 1.73 -1.34
N SER A 167 -7.04 1.32 -0.54
CA SER A 167 -6.25 2.23 0.28
C SER A 167 -4.81 1.78 0.43
N GLY A 168 -3.90 2.72 0.16
CA GLY A 168 -2.47 2.60 0.43
C GLY A 168 -2.05 3.57 1.53
N PHE A 169 -0.97 3.26 2.20
CA PHE A 169 -0.31 4.11 3.18
C PHE A 169 1.19 3.81 3.21
N GLY A 170 1.99 4.80 3.62
CA GLY A 170 3.45 4.66 3.66
C GLY A 170 4.13 5.96 4.05
N ALA A 171 5.39 6.10 3.68
CA ALA A 171 6.21 7.28 3.97
C ALA A 171 6.13 8.37 2.87
N GLY A 172 5.29 8.20 1.89
CA GLY A 172 5.08 9.13 0.78
C GLY A 172 5.09 8.44 -0.56
#